data_361f34d584c42c234675396fe4d431ed
#
_entry.id   361f34d584c42c234675396fe4d431ed
#
_cell.length_a   1.000
_cell.length_b   1.000
_cell.length_c   1.000
_cell.angle_alpha   90.00
_cell.angle_beta   90.00
_cell.angle_gamma   90.00
#
_symmetry.space_group_name_H-M   'P 1'
#
loop_
_entity.id
_entity.type
_entity.pdbx_description
1 polymer ?
#
loop_
_entity_poly.entity_id
_entity_poly.type
_entity_poly.pdbx_seq_one_letter_code
_entity_poly.pdbx_strand_id
1 'polypeptide(L)'
;MSNRIEFDTAETGLRAVLKDYPEIAMKAIWESPEGLGSKVVWDKANERLKGKTISRASIINFLEAMREMGVLKGVEITGKGGHRWIYSPAMTEPQFKTFIAETILGNLKRDFPEETRRAIANVS
;
A
#
# COMPACT_ATOMS: atom_id res chain seq x y z
N MET A 1 -1.20 0.24 -16.14
CA MET A 1 -0.76 -0.18 -14.80
C MET A 1 -1.96 -0.42 -13.91
N SER A 2 -1.92 -1.45 -13.11
CA SER A 2 -3.05 -1.79 -12.24
C SER A 2 -2.95 -1.05 -10.90
N ASN A 3 -4.02 -0.36 -10.50
CA ASN A 3 -4.12 0.32 -9.21
C ASN A 3 -4.97 -0.47 -8.22
N ARG A 4 -5.05 -1.75 -8.41
CA ARG A 4 -5.90 -2.59 -7.56
C ARG A 4 -5.08 -3.25 -6.46
N ILE A 5 -5.77 -3.53 -5.37
CA ILE A 5 -5.26 -4.32 -4.28
C ILE A 5 -5.91 -5.69 -4.35
N GLU A 6 -5.12 -6.72 -4.15
CA GLU A 6 -5.62 -8.09 -4.10
C GLU A 6 -5.58 -8.56 -2.65
N PHE A 7 -6.62 -9.28 -2.24
CA PHE A 7 -6.71 -9.82 -0.88
C PHE A 7 -6.43 -11.31 -0.91
N ASP A 8 -5.35 -11.71 -0.25
CA ASP A 8 -4.95 -13.12 -0.17
C ASP A 8 -5.51 -13.71 1.13
N THR A 9 -6.53 -14.55 1.00
CA THR A 9 -7.20 -15.16 2.15
C THR A 9 -6.32 -16.15 2.91
N ALA A 10 -5.18 -16.54 2.33
CA ALA A 10 -4.24 -17.45 2.99
C ALA A 10 -3.26 -16.72 3.91
N GLU A 11 -3.18 -15.40 3.80
CA GLU A 11 -2.28 -14.59 4.62
C GLU A 11 -3.05 -13.93 5.76
N THR A 12 -2.30 -13.36 6.71
CA THR A 12 -2.89 -12.66 7.85
C THR A 12 -2.35 -11.25 7.94
N GLY A 13 -3.16 -10.36 8.53
CA GLY A 13 -2.77 -8.97 8.75
C GLY A 13 -2.51 -8.24 7.45
N LEU A 14 -1.57 -7.30 7.48
CA LEU A 14 -1.22 -6.51 6.31
C LEU A 14 -0.69 -7.35 5.15
N ARG A 15 -0.10 -8.52 5.42
CA ARG A 15 0.40 -9.39 4.35
C ARG A 15 -0.71 -9.89 3.43
N ALA A 16 -1.96 -9.86 3.88
CA ALA A 16 -3.09 -10.24 3.03
C ALA A 16 -3.25 -9.31 1.83
N VAL A 17 -2.83 -8.05 1.96
CA VAL A 17 -2.97 -7.05 0.89
C VAL A 17 -1.63 -6.41 0.50
N LEU A 18 -0.62 -6.49 1.36
CA LEU A 18 0.71 -5.90 1.13
C LEU A 18 1.77 -6.97 1.43
N LYS A 19 1.92 -7.91 0.52
CA LYS A 19 2.84 -9.03 0.74
C LYS A 19 4.26 -8.67 0.29
N ASP A 20 5.24 -9.01 1.15
CA ASP A 20 6.67 -8.84 0.90
C ASP A 20 7.06 -7.35 0.86
N TYR A 21 7.69 -6.85 -0.23
CA TYR A 21 8.22 -5.49 -0.25
C TYR A 21 7.14 -4.40 -0.11
N PRO A 22 5.90 -4.59 -0.59
CA PRO A 22 4.85 -3.58 -0.34
C PRO A 22 4.60 -3.33 1.15
N GLU A 23 4.60 -4.36 1.97
CA GLU A 23 4.43 -4.18 3.42
C GLU A 23 5.61 -3.40 4.01
N ILE A 24 6.83 -3.78 3.62
CA ILE A 24 8.04 -3.12 4.11
C ILE A 24 8.04 -1.64 3.68
N ALA A 25 7.70 -1.36 2.43
CA ALA A 25 7.68 0.00 1.90
C ALA A 25 6.67 0.86 2.64
N MET A 26 5.46 0.36 2.85
CA MET A 26 4.42 1.12 3.56
C MET A 26 4.79 1.32 5.02
N LYS A 27 5.34 0.32 5.69
CA LYS A 27 5.80 0.47 7.07
C LYS A 27 6.85 1.54 7.19
N ALA A 28 7.81 1.58 6.26
CA ALA A 28 8.85 2.60 6.24
C ALA A 28 8.25 4.00 6.12
N ILE A 29 7.25 4.18 5.26
CA ILE A 29 6.61 5.48 5.06
C ILE A 29 5.79 5.88 6.28
N TRP A 30 5.05 4.93 6.87
CA TRP A 30 4.30 5.24 8.10
C TRP A 30 5.21 5.61 9.25
N GLU A 31 6.42 5.06 9.31
CA GLU A 31 7.41 5.41 10.32
C GLU A 31 8.05 6.79 10.09
N SER A 32 7.90 7.35 8.89
CA SER A 32 8.48 8.64 8.51
C SER A 32 7.41 9.52 7.87
N PRO A 33 6.45 10.02 8.65
CA PRO A 33 5.31 10.77 8.11
C PRO A 33 5.68 12.05 7.37
N GLU A 34 6.88 12.56 7.58
CA GLU A 34 7.40 13.73 6.83
C GLU A 34 7.70 13.38 5.37
N GLY A 35 7.82 12.10 5.05
CA GLY A 35 8.00 11.64 3.68
C GLY A 35 9.36 11.05 3.39
N LEU A 36 9.40 10.16 2.40
CA LEU A 36 10.62 9.49 1.93
C LEU A 36 10.66 9.50 0.42
N GLY A 37 11.85 9.65 -0.14
CA GLY A 37 12.07 9.47 -1.58
C GLY A 37 12.12 7.99 -1.93
N SER A 38 11.92 7.68 -3.21
CA SER A 38 11.89 6.30 -3.68
C SER A 38 13.20 5.55 -3.41
N LYS A 39 14.33 6.24 -3.49
CA LYS A 39 15.63 5.60 -3.23
C LYS A 39 15.74 5.14 -1.77
N VAL A 40 15.27 5.96 -0.84
CA VAL A 40 15.31 5.61 0.59
C VAL A 40 14.38 4.43 0.86
N VAL A 41 13.18 4.43 0.26
CA VAL A 41 12.25 3.31 0.40
C VAL A 41 12.87 2.04 -0.19
N TRP A 42 13.50 2.16 -1.36
CA TRP A 42 14.17 1.04 -2.01
C TRP A 42 15.29 0.47 -1.14
N ASP A 43 16.14 1.34 -0.57
CA ASP A 43 17.22 0.91 0.31
C ASP A 43 16.66 0.16 1.54
N LYS A 44 15.61 0.71 2.15
CA LYS A 44 14.98 0.08 3.32
C LYS A 44 14.35 -1.26 2.97
N ALA A 45 13.71 -1.35 1.80
CA ALA A 45 13.09 -2.59 1.36
C ALA A 45 14.13 -3.69 1.18
N ASN A 46 15.23 -3.40 0.49
CA ASN A 46 16.28 -4.38 0.27
C ASN A 46 16.98 -4.77 1.57
N GLU A 47 17.13 -3.83 2.49
CA GLU A 47 17.73 -4.12 3.79
C GLU A 47 16.88 -5.10 4.60
N ARG A 48 15.55 -5.00 4.50
CA ARG A 48 14.64 -5.81 5.29
C ARG A 48 14.20 -7.10 4.59
N LEU A 49 14.42 -7.22 3.28
CA LEU A 49 14.12 -8.43 2.51
C LEU A 49 15.30 -9.39 2.62
N LYS A 50 15.20 -10.36 3.50
CA LYS A 50 16.30 -11.30 3.73
C LYS A 50 16.44 -12.26 2.56
N GLY A 51 17.62 -12.28 1.95
CA GLY A 51 17.92 -13.19 0.86
C GLY A 51 17.27 -12.86 -0.46
N LYS A 52 16.60 -11.70 -0.55
CA LYS A 52 15.92 -11.24 -1.77
C LYS A 52 16.27 -9.79 -2.03
N THR A 53 16.20 -9.40 -3.30
CA THR A 53 16.32 -7.99 -3.68
C THR A 53 15.15 -7.60 -4.55
N ILE A 54 14.83 -6.31 -4.53
CA ILE A 54 13.76 -5.77 -5.35
C ILE A 54 14.34 -4.63 -6.18
N SER A 55 13.90 -4.50 -7.42
CA SER A 55 14.38 -3.43 -8.29
C SER A 55 13.80 -2.08 -7.85
N ARG A 56 14.53 -1.01 -8.16
CA ARG A 56 14.04 0.33 -7.86
C ARG A 56 12.77 0.63 -8.65
N ALA A 57 12.69 0.13 -9.89
CA ALA A 57 11.50 0.31 -10.73
C ALA A 57 10.26 -0.29 -10.07
N SER A 58 10.38 -1.47 -9.46
CA SER A 58 9.27 -2.10 -8.76
C SER A 58 8.78 -1.25 -7.58
N ILE A 59 9.72 -0.68 -6.83
CA ILE A 59 9.40 0.23 -5.72
C ILE A 59 8.66 1.46 -6.24
N ILE A 60 9.19 2.09 -7.29
CA ILE A 60 8.57 3.29 -7.87
C ILE A 60 7.15 2.98 -8.36
N ASN A 61 6.97 1.86 -9.06
CA ASN A 61 5.66 1.46 -9.55
C ASN A 61 4.67 1.25 -8.42
N PHE A 62 5.12 0.62 -7.34
CA PHE A 62 4.27 0.41 -6.16
C PHE A 62 3.89 1.75 -5.51
N LEU A 63 4.86 2.64 -5.32
CA LEU A 63 4.60 3.93 -4.68
C LEU A 63 3.63 4.78 -5.52
N GLU A 64 3.80 4.75 -6.85
CA GLU A 64 2.90 5.47 -7.74
C GLU A 64 1.49 4.89 -7.71
N ALA A 65 1.35 3.56 -7.66
CA ALA A 65 0.04 2.93 -7.53
C ALA A 65 -0.64 3.35 -6.23
N MET A 66 0.10 3.39 -5.13
CA MET A 66 -0.45 3.82 -3.84
C MET A 66 -0.84 5.29 -3.85
N ARG A 67 -0.05 6.13 -4.53
CA ARG A 67 -0.39 7.55 -4.69
C ARG A 67 -1.68 7.72 -5.49
N GLU A 68 -1.81 7.00 -6.59
CA GLU A 68 -3.01 7.06 -7.42
C GLU A 68 -4.26 6.58 -6.69
N MET A 69 -4.12 5.64 -5.78
CA MET A 69 -5.23 5.16 -4.96
C MET A 69 -5.57 6.07 -3.78
N GLY A 70 -4.77 7.10 -3.56
CA GLY A 70 -4.99 8.02 -2.44
C GLY A 70 -4.44 7.51 -1.11
N VAL A 71 -3.66 6.45 -1.11
CA VAL A 71 -3.02 5.90 0.10
C VAL A 71 -1.81 6.75 0.48
N LEU A 72 -1.09 7.24 -0.52
CA LEU A 72 0.08 8.10 -0.33
C LEU A 72 -0.14 9.44 -1.00
N LYS A 73 0.53 10.45 -0.47
CA LYS A 73 0.70 11.74 -1.13
C LYS A 73 2.06 11.75 -1.80
N GLY A 74 2.17 12.48 -2.90
CA GLY A 74 3.45 12.66 -3.57
C GLY A 74 3.69 14.15 -3.80
N VAL A 75 4.92 14.59 -3.50
CA VAL A 75 5.36 15.94 -3.80
C VAL A 75 6.59 15.85 -4.67
N GLU A 76 6.52 16.49 -5.84
CA GLU A 76 7.66 16.53 -6.74
C GLU A 76 8.63 17.62 -6.29
N ILE A 77 9.89 17.26 -6.15
CA ILE A 77 10.94 18.19 -5.78
C ILE A 77 11.90 18.30 -6.95
N THR A 78 12.17 19.54 -7.38
CA THR A 78 13.13 19.82 -8.42
C THR A 78 14.33 20.51 -7.81
N GLY A 79 15.51 20.25 -8.33
CA GLY A 79 16.73 20.85 -7.82
C GLY A 79 17.93 20.46 -8.67
N LYS A 80 19.11 20.63 -8.14
CA LYS A 80 20.36 20.39 -8.87
C LYS A 80 20.48 18.94 -9.37
N GLY A 81 19.84 17.99 -8.73
CA GLY A 81 19.87 16.60 -9.13
C GLY A 81 18.74 16.19 -10.06
N GLY A 82 17.89 17.13 -10.51
CA GLY A 82 16.74 16.83 -11.36
C GLY A 82 15.46 16.68 -10.55
N HIS A 83 14.55 15.86 -11.05
CA HIS A 83 13.25 15.65 -10.43
C HIS A 83 13.27 14.43 -9.53
N ARG A 84 12.59 14.53 -8.40
CA ARG A 84 12.33 13.39 -7.54
C ARG A 84 11.01 13.58 -6.80
N TRP A 85 10.40 12.47 -6.42
CA TRP A 85 9.17 12.49 -5.66
C TRP A 85 9.43 12.09 -4.23
N ILE A 86 8.78 12.82 -3.31
CA ILE A 86 8.76 12.46 -1.89
C ILE A 86 7.37 11.93 -1.58
N TYR A 87 7.30 10.76 -1.00
CA TYR A 87 6.04 10.09 -0.68
C TYR A 87 5.81 10.14 0.83
N SER A 88 4.61 10.53 1.22
CA SER A 88 4.20 10.59 2.61
C SER A 88 2.83 9.94 2.75
N PRO A 89 2.46 9.49 3.97
CA PRO A 89 1.15 8.83 4.12
C PRO A 89 0.02 9.84 3.97
N ALA A 90 -0.96 9.50 3.12
CA ALA A 90 -2.22 10.23 3.04
C ALA A 90 -3.20 9.68 4.06
N MET A 91 -2.94 8.48 4.57
CA MET A 91 -3.73 7.85 5.63
C MET A 91 -2.80 7.09 6.55
N THR A 92 -3.16 7.00 7.82
CA THR A 92 -2.41 6.22 8.80
C THR A 92 -2.60 4.74 8.54
N GLU A 93 -1.81 3.90 9.22
CA GLU A 93 -1.97 2.45 9.10
C GLU A 93 -3.38 1.99 9.49
N PRO A 94 -3.97 2.43 10.64
CA PRO A 94 -5.37 2.06 10.94
C PRO A 94 -6.36 2.55 9.89
N GLN A 95 -6.17 3.76 9.35
CA GLN A 95 -7.03 4.28 8.30
C GLN A 95 -6.92 3.45 7.02
N PHE A 96 -5.71 2.99 6.70
CA PHE A 96 -5.50 2.11 5.55
C PHE A 96 -6.25 0.79 5.73
N LYS A 97 -6.20 0.21 6.92
CA LYS A 97 -6.92 -1.04 7.22
C LYS A 97 -8.42 -0.85 7.06
N THR A 98 -8.95 0.26 7.54
CA THR A 98 -10.37 0.60 7.35
C THR A 98 -10.71 0.76 5.87
N PHE A 99 -9.83 1.46 5.13
CA PHE A 99 -10.01 1.65 3.69
C PHE A 99 -10.09 0.31 2.95
N ILE A 100 -9.20 -0.63 3.29
CA ILE A 100 -9.21 -1.97 2.68
C ILE A 100 -10.53 -2.70 2.99
N ALA A 101 -10.94 -2.69 4.26
CA ALA A 101 -12.17 -3.36 4.67
C ALA A 101 -13.38 -2.76 3.95
N GLU A 102 -13.46 -1.44 3.89
CA GLU A 102 -14.56 -0.76 3.21
C GLU A 102 -14.58 -1.04 1.70
N THR A 103 -13.40 -1.08 1.08
CA THR A 103 -13.30 -1.35 -0.34
C THR A 103 -13.79 -2.77 -0.66
N ILE A 104 -13.34 -3.75 0.12
CA ILE A 104 -13.74 -5.15 -0.09
C ILE A 104 -15.24 -5.32 0.17
N LEU A 105 -15.73 -4.79 1.29
CA LEU A 105 -17.16 -4.89 1.62
C LEU A 105 -18.01 -4.20 0.57
N GLY A 106 -17.57 -3.03 0.08
CA GLY A 106 -18.28 -2.30 -0.95
C GLY A 106 -18.40 -3.10 -2.24
N ASN A 107 -17.31 -3.77 -2.65
CA ASN A 107 -17.33 -4.61 -3.82
C ASN A 107 -18.25 -5.81 -3.64
N LEU A 108 -18.18 -6.46 -2.48
CA LEU A 108 -19.02 -7.61 -2.17
C LEU A 108 -20.50 -7.22 -2.15
N LYS A 109 -20.82 -6.09 -1.55
CA LYS A 109 -22.22 -5.61 -1.51
C LYS A 109 -22.76 -5.27 -2.89
N ARG A 110 -21.90 -4.73 -3.75
CA ARG A 110 -22.29 -4.43 -5.13
C ARG A 110 -22.55 -5.70 -5.93
N ASP A 111 -21.65 -6.68 -5.81
CA ASP A 111 -21.68 -7.87 -6.66
C ASP A 111 -22.53 -9.01 -6.08
N PHE A 112 -22.59 -9.12 -4.75
CA PHE A 112 -23.31 -10.19 -4.05
C PHE A 112 -24.09 -9.61 -2.86
N PRO A 113 -25.10 -8.75 -3.11
CA PRO A 113 -25.76 -7.99 -2.03
C PRO A 113 -26.43 -8.87 -0.97
N GLU A 114 -27.18 -9.88 -1.38
CA GLU A 114 -27.90 -10.73 -0.43
C GLU A 114 -26.96 -11.64 0.35
N GLU A 115 -26.00 -12.26 -0.35
CA GLU A 115 -25.05 -13.15 0.28
C GLU A 115 -24.13 -12.41 1.24
N THR A 116 -23.74 -11.18 0.89
CA THR A 116 -22.89 -10.35 1.76
C THR A 116 -23.65 -9.98 3.03
N ARG A 117 -24.94 -9.62 2.91
CA ARG A 117 -25.74 -9.29 4.09
C ARG A 117 -25.81 -10.47 5.05
N ARG A 118 -26.04 -11.67 4.52
CA ARG A 118 -26.08 -12.90 5.33
C ARG A 118 -24.72 -13.20 5.96
N ALA A 119 -23.65 -13.04 5.20
CA ALA A 119 -22.30 -13.30 5.69
C ALA A 119 -21.93 -12.36 6.83
N ILE A 120 -22.26 -11.08 6.71
CA ILE A 120 -22.00 -10.10 7.77
C ILE A 120 -22.69 -10.52 9.07
N ALA A 121 -23.96 -10.94 8.98
CA ALA A 121 -24.71 -11.41 10.14
C ALA A 121 -24.06 -12.66 10.75
N ASN A 122 -23.52 -13.55 9.91
CA ASN A 122 -22.96 -14.83 10.37
C ASN A 122 -21.58 -14.67 11.05
N VAL A 123 -20.78 -13.67 10.65
CA VAL A 123 -19.43 -13.50 11.18
C VAL A 123 -19.33 -12.38 12.22
N SER A 124 -20.43 -11.69 12.50
CA SER A 124 -20.46 -10.60 13.48
C SER A 124 -20.43 -11.06 14.92
#